data_dd67c98fc7de0af622d63e0fcea1a3af
#
_entry.id   dd67c98fc7de0af622d63e0fcea1a3af
#
_cell.length_a   1.000
_cell.length_b   1.000
_cell.length_c   1.000
_cell.angle_alpha   90.00
_cell.angle_beta   90.00
_cell.angle_gamma   90.00
#
_symmetry.space_group_name_H-M   'P 1'
#
loop_
_entity.id
_entity.type
_entity.pdbx_description
1 polymer ?
#
loop_
_entity_poly.entity_id
_entity_poly.type
_entity_poly.pdbx_seq_one_letter_code
_entity_poly.pdbx_strand_id
1 'polypeptide(L)'
;MKQFWTVRLGHQAEQDYVEILQWTTTNFGEGQANTYAETLILAIEALEDGPNVLGARVRDEIQPDIRTLHVARQGRAGRHFVVFRVTGAAIDILRLLHDSMDLPRHLSAANDRAS
;
A
#
# COMPACT_ATOMS: atom_id res chain seq x y z
N MET A 1 6.93 17.81 20.24
CA MET A 1 6.52 17.91 18.84
C MET A 1 6.44 16.52 18.22
N LYS A 2 5.36 16.25 17.51
CA LYS A 2 5.21 15.00 16.81
C LYS A 2 6.10 14.99 15.58
N GLN A 3 6.92 13.95 15.43
CA GLN A 3 7.72 13.76 14.22
C GLN A 3 6.95 12.87 13.26
N PHE A 4 6.89 13.28 12.01
CA PHE A 4 6.30 12.46 10.96
C PHE A 4 7.40 11.63 10.30
N TRP A 5 7.04 10.42 9.95
CA TRP A 5 7.91 9.55 9.17
C TRP A 5 7.91 9.98 7.72
N THR A 6 9.04 9.84 7.06
CA THR A 6 9.11 10.04 5.61
C THR A 6 8.50 8.83 4.92
N VAL A 7 7.48 9.06 4.10
CA VAL A 7 6.82 7.99 3.33
C VAL A 7 7.19 8.17 1.87
N ARG A 8 7.79 7.14 1.27
CA ARG A 8 8.24 7.17 -0.12
C ARG A 8 7.44 6.14 -0.91
N LEU A 9 6.90 6.57 -2.04
CA LEU A 9 6.14 5.70 -2.93
C LEU A 9 7.08 5.16 -4.00
N GLY A 10 7.34 3.84 -3.96
CA GLY A 10 8.21 3.22 -4.94
C GLY A 10 7.62 3.20 -6.33
N HIS A 11 8.45 2.97 -7.33
CA HIS A 11 8.04 2.99 -8.73
C HIS A 11 6.93 1.98 -9.03
N GLN A 12 7.05 0.76 -8.51
CA GLN A 12 6.03 -0.27 -8.73
C GLN A 12 4.71 0.11 -8.05
N ALA A 13 4.77 0.70 -6.86
CA ALA A 13 3.58 1.16 -6.17
C ALA A 13 2.89 2.30 -6.92
N GLU A 14 3.66 3.20 -7.53
CA GLU A 14 3.09 4.25 -8.38
C GLU A 14 2.35 3.65 -9.57
N GLN A 15 2.94 2.64 -10.23
CA GLN A 15 2.29 1.95 -11.33
C GLN A 15 1.02 1.24 -10.87
N ASP A 16 1.07 0.56 -9.72
CA ASP A 16 -0.10 -0.08 -9.14
C ASP A 16 -1.23 0.93 -8.93
N TYR A 17 -0.90 2.11 -8.40
CA TYR A 17 -1.86 3.16 -8.15
C TYR A 17 -2.57 3.59 -9.45
N VAL A 18 -1.81 3.84 -10.49
CA VAL A 18 -2.37 4.23 -11.79
C VAL A 18 -3.27 3.12 -12.35
N GLU A 19 -2.80 1.88 -12.31
CA GLU A 19 -3.56 0.74 -12.84
C GLU A 19 -4.85 0.50 -12.08
N ILE A 20 -4.81 0.60 -10.73
CA ILE A 20 -6.00 0.46 -9.89
C ILE A 20 -7.05 1.50 -10.27
N LEU A 21 -6.64 2.75 -10.45
CA LEU A 21 -7.57 3.82 -10.77
C LEU A 21 -8.10 3.73 -12.19
N GLN A 22 -7.27 3.31 -13.16
CA GLN A 22 -7.73 3.05 -14.52
C GLN A 22 -8.77 1.94 -14.54
N TRP A 23 -8.50 0.85 -13.84
CA TRP A 23 -9.45 -0.25 -13.73
C TRP A 23 -10.76 0.19 -13.08
N THR A 24 -10.67 0.98 -12.01
CA THR A 24 -11.85 1.47 -11.29
C THR A 24 -12.68 2.40 -12.19
N THR A 25 -12.02 3.29 -12.92
CA THR A 25 -12.69 4.18 -13.86
C THR A 25 -13.45 3.39 -14.94
N THR A 26 -12.78 2.38 -15.51
CA THR A 26 -13.36 1.57 -16.57
C THR A 26 -14.58 0.78 -16.10
N ASN A 27 -14.54 0.27 -14.89
CA ASN A 27 -15.57 -0.64 -14.37
C ASN A 27 -16.67 0.09 -13.57
N PHE A 28 -16.37 1.23 -12.94
CA PHE A 28 -17.29 1.90 -12.02
C PHE A 28 -17.40 3.41 -12.24
N GLY A 29 -16.64 3.99 -13.16
CA GLY A 29 -16.71 5.40 -13.50
C GLY A 29 -15.78 6.29 -12.69
N GLU A 30 -15.66 7.55 -13.14
CA GLU A 30 -14.71 8.52 -12.54
C GLU A 30 -15.06 8.85 -11.09
N GLY A 31 -16.33 8.93 -10.72
CA GLY A 31 -16.72 9.22 -9.34
C GLY A 31 -16.17 8.20 -8.35
N GLN A 32 -16.34 6.93 -8.68
CA GLN A 32 -15.81 5.84 -7.86
C GLN A 32 -14.28 5.84 -7.85
N ALA A 33 -13.64 6.13 -8.99
CA ALA A 33 -12.20 6.21 -9.05
C ALA A 33 -11.65 7.33 -8.17
N ASN A 34 -12.30 8.50 -8.18
CA ASN A 34 -11.90 9.63 -7.33
C ASN A 34 -12.02 9.28 -5.84
N THR A 35 -13.11 8.63 -5.47
CA THR A 35 -13.33 8.17 -4.09
C THR A 35 -12.25 7.16 -3.69
N TYR A 36 -11.94 6.23 -4.57
CA TYR A 36 -10.94 5.21 -4.28
C TYR A 36 -9.52 5.77 -4.23
N ALA A 37 -9.22 6.75 -5.08
CA ALA A 37 -7.94 7.46 -5.02
C ALA A 37 -7.74 8.07 -3.64
N GLU A 38 -8.76 8.72 -3.11
CA GLU A 38 -8.72 9.28 -1.76
C GLU A 38 -8.51 8.19 -0.70
N THR A 39 -9.19 7.05 -0.85
CA THR A 39 -9.02 5.92 0.07
C THR A 39 -7.57 5.43 0.10
N LEU A 40 -6.96 5.26 -1.06
CA LEU A 40 -5.56 4.84 -1.16
C LEU A 40 -4.62 5.88 -0.55
N ILE A 41 -4.81 7.14 -0.86
CA ILE A 41 -3.97 8.23 -0.36
C ILE A 41 -4.07 8.34 1.16
N LEU A 42 -5.26 8.24 1.72
CA LEU A 42 -5.43 8.33 3.17
C LEU A 42 -4.71 7.19 3.91
N ALA A 43 -4.70 5.99 3.33
CA ALA A 43 -3.95 4.87 3.91
C ALA A 43 -2.45 5.13 3.86
N ILE A 44 -1.96 5.65 2.74
CA ILE A 44 -0.54 5.99 2.58
C ILE A 44 -0.15 7.10 3.58
N GLU A 45 -0.97 8.15 3.69
CA GLU A 45 -0.71 9.25 4.63
C GLU A 45 -0.73 8.79 6.08
N ALA A 46 -1.55 7.80 6.41
CA ALA A 46 -1.58 7.26 7.78
C ALA A 46 -0.21 6.76 8.23
N LEU A 47 0.62 6.30 7.30
CA LEU A 47 1.96 5.81 7.61
C LEU A 47 2.93 6.93 8.00
N GLU A 48 2.58 8.19 7.80
CA GLU A 48 3.36 9.31 8.35
C GLU A 48 3.42 9.30 9.87
N ASP A 49 2.45 8.65 10.51
CA ASP A 49 2.44 8.44 11.97
C ASP A 49 3.30 7.25 12.40
N GLY A 50 3.89 6.54 11.46
CA GLY A 50 4.83 5.47 11.73
C GLY A 50 4.32 4.09 11.31
N PRO A 51 5.21 3.09 11.36
CA PRO A 51 4.90 1.75 10.86
C PRO A 51 3.97 0.94 11.76
N ASN A 52 3.67 1.44 12.95
CA ASN A 52 2.84 0.73 13.94
C ASN A 52 1.44 1.31 14.07
N VAL A 53 0.98 2.08 13.09
CA VAL A 53 -0.39 2.61 13.10
C VAL A 53 -1.41 1.48 13.20
N LEU A 54 -2.58 1.79 13.74
CA LEU A 54 -3.64 0.80 13.91
C LEU A 54 -3.97 0.13 12.58
N GLY A 55 -3.93 -1.20 12.56
CA GLY A 55 -4.17 -2.01 11.37
C GLY A 55 -2.91 -2.43 10.62
N ALA A 56 -1.77 -1.82 10.90
CA ALA A 56 -0.51 -2.25 10.33
C ALA A 56 -0.08 -3.59 10.93
N ARG A 57 0.37 -4.50 10.09
CA ARG A 57 0.78 -5.85 10.49
C ARG A 57 2.16 -6.19 9.97
N VAL A 58 2.97 -6.82 10.83
CA VAL A 58 4.21 -7.45 10.40
C VAL A 58 3.86 -8.74 9.68
N ARG A 59 4.42 -8.92 8.50
CA ARG A 59 4.11 -10.06 7.63
C ARG A 59 5.37 -10.85 7.28
N ASP A 60 6.12 -11.27 8.31
CA ASP A 60 7.36 -12.03 8.12
C ASP A 60 7.10 -13.37 7.40
N GLU A 61 5.89 -13.91 7.49
CA GLU A 61 5.50 -15.12 6.76
C GLU A 61 5.49 -14.91 5.24
N ILE A 62 5.40 -13.67 4.78
CA ILE A 62 5.51 -13.33 3.36
C ILE A 62 6.99 -13.16 3.00
N GLN A 63 7.66 -12.25 3.66
CA GLN A 63 9.10 -12.01 3.56
C GLN A 63 9.56 -11.28 4.83
N PRO A 64 10.83 -11.43 5.24
CA PRO A 64 11.35 -10.65 6.36
C PRO A 64 11.18 -9.16 6.13
N ASP A 65 10.82 -8.44 7.17
CA ASP A 65 10.67 -6.98 7.21
C ASP A 65 9.54 -6.41 6.37
N ILE A 66 8.67 -7.25 5.80
CA ILE A 66 7.49 -6.79 5.08
C ILE A 66 6.35 -6.53 6.05
N ARG A 67 5.66 -5.40 5.82
CA ARG A 67 4.47 -5.01 6.58
C ARG A 67 3.35 -4.65 5.64
N THR A 68 2.12 -4.76 6.10
CA THR A 68 0.95 -4.40 5.32
C THR A 68 0.00 -3.53 6.12
N LEU A 69 -0.71 -2.64 5.40
CA LEU A 69 -1.81 -1.87 5.94
C LEU A 69 -2.96 -1.95 4.94
N HIS A 70 -4.09 -2.53 5.36
CA HIS A 70 -5.27 -2.59 4.50
C HIS A 70 -5.88 -1.20 4.36
N VAL A 71 -6.32 -0.85 3.16
CA VAL A 71 -6.83 0.50 2.89
C VAL A 71 -8.25 0.71 3.42
N ALA A 72 -8.99 -0.38 3.72
CA ALA A 72 -10.33 -0.31 4.31
C ALA A 72 -10.17 0.00 5.80
N ARG A 73 -10.12 1.28 6.12
CA ARG A 73 -9.98 1.77 7.49
C ARG A 73 -10.84 3.01 7.66
N GLN A 74 -11.21 3.29 8.92
CA GLN A 74 -11.96 4.48 9.30
C GLN A 74 -13.23 4.68 8.47
N GLY A 75 -13.97 3.57 8.27
CA GLY A 75 -15.25 3.60 7.57
C GLY A 75 -15.17 3.60 6.05
N ARG A 76 -13.97 3.53 5.49
CA ARG A 76 -13.81 3.50 4.02
C ARG A 76 -13.74 2.07 3.53
N ALA A 77 -14.31 1.82 2.35
CA ALA A 77 -14.30 0.52 1.71
C ALA A 77 -13.10 0.39 0.77
N GLY A 78 -12.49 -0.79 0.73
CA GLY A 78 -11.36 -1.04 -0.16
C GLY A 78 -10.98 -2.50 -0.17
N ARG A 79 -10.19 -2.89 -1.17
CA ARG A 79 -9.78 -4.27 -1.42
C ARG A 79 -8.28 -4.40 -1.67
N HIS A 80 -7.48 -3.45 -1.16
CA HIS A 80 -6.04 -3.47 -1.38
C HIS A 80 -5.27 -3.36 -0.08
N PHE A 81 -4.05 -3.91 -0.11
CA PHE A 81 -3.04 -3.69 0.93
C PHE A 81 -2.00 -2.70 0.44
N VAL A 82 -1.59 -1.79 1.32
CA VAL A 82 -0.34 -1.06 1.16
C VAL A 82 0.76 -1.97 1.70
N VAL A 83 1.69 -2.38 0.85
CA VAL A 83 2.81 -3.26 1.22
C VAL A 83 4.04 -2.38 1.36
N PHE A 84 4.65 -2.39 2.54
CA PHE A 84 5.74 -1.47 2.83
C PHE A 84 6.85 -2.10 3.67
N ARG A 85 7.98 -1.40 3.71
CA ARG A 85 9.15 -1.77 4.50
C ARG A 85 9.66 -0.53 5.21
N VAL A 86 10.17 -0.73 6.43
CA VAL A 86 10.82 0.35 7.19
C VAL A 86 12.30 0.38 6.82
N THR A 87 12.81 1.55 6.43
CA THR A 87 14.22 1.75 6.10
C THR A 87 14.71 2.97 6.85
N GLY A 88 15.42 2.77 7.97
CA GLY A 88 15.83 3.86 8.86
C GLY A 88 14.60 4.58 9.42
N ALA A 89 14.49 5.88 9.18
CA ALA A 89 13.36 6.69 9.60
C ALA A 89 12.34 6.88 8.48
N ALA A 90 12.43 6.08 7.42
CA ALA A 90 11.54 6.17 6.26
C ALA A 90 10.72 4.90 6.11
N ILE A 91 9.59 5.05 5.45
CA ILE A 91 8.72 3.95 5.06
C ILE A 91 8.72 3.92 3.54
N ASP A 92 9.16 2.81 2.97
CA ASP A 92 9.15 2.60 1.53
C ASP A 92 7.92 1.76 1.15
N ILE A 93 7.00 2.35 0.40
CA ILE A 93 5.85 1.62 -0.11
C ILE A 93 6.29 0.90 -1.37
N LEU A 94 6.22 -0.44 -1.33
CA LEU A 94 6.72 -1.31 -2.38
C LEU A 94 5.65 -1.64 -3.40
N ARG A 95 4.44 -1.93 -2.95
CA ARG A 95 3.33 -2.35 -3.81
C ARG A 95 2.00 -1.92 -3.21
N LEU A 96 0.99 -1.80 -4.09
CA LEU A 96 -0.42 -1.76 -3.70
C LEU A 96 -1.05 -3.01 -4.34
N LEU A 97 -1.39 -4.00 -3.53
CA LEU A 97 -1.82 -5.30 -4.04
C LEU A 97 -3.24 -5.62 -3.57
N HIS A 98 -4.03 -6.19 -4.49
CA HIS A 98 -5.39 -6.63 -4.17
C HIS A 98 -5.35 -7.70 -3.09
N ASP A 99 -6.30 -7.65 -2.14
CA ASP A 99 -6.30 -8.55 -0.99
C ASP A 99 -6.61 -10.02 -1.33
N SER A 100 -7.07 -10.29 -2.56
CA SER A 100 -7.28 -11.65 -3.05
C SER A 100 -6.04 -12.26 -3.69
N MET A 101 -4.97 -11.48 -3.88
CA MET A 101 -3.74 -11.98 -4.49
C MET A 101 -2.93 -12.83 -3.52
N ASP A 102 -2.15 -13.76 -4.09
CA ASP A 102 -1.14 -14.50 -3.34
C ASP A 102 0.07 -13.60 -3.13
N LEU A 103 0.12 -12.92 -1.97
CA LEU A 103 1.15 -11.93 -1.69
C LEU A 103 2.57 -12.51 -1.70
N PRO A 104 2.85 -13.68 -1.11
CA PRO A 104 4.21 -14.22 -1.15
C PRO A 104 4.73 -14.40 -2.57
N ARG A 105 3.88 -14.90 -3.47
CA ARG A 105 4.25 -15.14 -4.85
C ARG A 105 4.53 -13.83 -5.60
N HIS A 106 3.69 -12.81 -5.42
CA HIS A 106 3.85 -11.52 -6.09
C HIS A 106 5.08 -10.77 -5.61
N LEU A 107 5.36 -10.81 -4.31
CA LEU A 107 6.50 -10.11 -3.73
C LEU A 107 7.81 -10.81 -4.08
N SER A 108 7.84 -12.13 -4.11
CA SER A 108 9.02 -12.90 -4.54
C SER A 108 9.41 -12.56 -5.98
N ALA A 109 8.44 -12.51 -6.88
CA ALA A 109 8.68 -12.16 -8.28
C ALA A 109 9.23 -10.73 -8.40
N ALA A 110 8.72 -9.78 -7.61
CA ALA A 110 9.19 -8.40 -7.62
C ALA A 110 10.64 -8.31 -7.12
N ASN A 111 10.98 -9.08 -6.08
CA ASN A 111 12.35 -9.10 -5.56
C ASN A 111 13.34 -9.71 -6.55
N ASP A 112 12.94 -10.77 -7.24
CA ASP A 112 13.79 -11.40 -8.25
C ASP A 112 14.15 -10.44 -9.37
N ARG A 113 13.23 -9.54 -9.71
CA ARG A 113 13.48 -8.52 -10.72
C ARG A 113 14.36 -7.39 -10.21
N ALA A 114 14.34 -7.14 -8.93
CA ALA A 114 15.11 -6.05 -8.31
C ALA A 114 16.55 -6.44 -8.03
N SER A 115 16.88 -7.71 -8.01
CA SER A 115 18.21 -8.20 -7.70
C SER A 115 19.14 -8.34 -8.91
#